data_656e1d9d9e53fce668c7498161763a9a
#
_entry.id   656e1d9d9e53fce668c7498161763a9a
#
_cell.length_a   1.000
_cell.length_b   1.000
_cell.length_c   1.000
_cell.angle_alpha   90.00
_cell.angle_beta   90.00
_cell.angle_gamma   90.00
#
_symmetry.space_group_name_H-M   'P 1'
#
loop_
_entity.id
_entity.type
_entity.pdbx_description
1 polymer ?
#
loop_
_entity_poly.entity_id
_entity_poly.type
_entity_poly.pdbx_seq_one_letter_code
_entity_poly.pdbx_strand_id
1 'polypeptide(L)'
;GDGLGDGDWKFKLLRAMFRSKTLQFLFSNLHPRWSVDFGLEWAKHSRLKRKDGKEPEYMGEDKEPLVLFAKDYLKTHPDINYFLFGHRHIMLDLMLSRSSRIMILGDWISEFSYAVFDGENMFMEQYVEGETSVG
;
A
#
# COMPACT_ATOMS: atom_id res chain seq x y z
N GLY A 1 -1.72 -0.98 -2.67
CA GLY A 1 -1.98 -0.19 -3.78
C GLY A 1 -0.90 0.05 -4.81
N ASP A 2 0.18 -0.79 -4.87
CA ASP A 2 1.20 -0.62 -5.91
C ASP A 2 0.61 -0.84 -7.30
N GLY A 3 0.84 0.08 -8.21
CA GLY A 3 0.41 0.01 -9.60
C GLY A 3 -0.98 0.59 -9.88
N LEU A 4 -1.60 1.28 -8.93
CA LEU A 4 -2.88 1.96 -9.12
C LEU A 4 -2.72 3.45 -9.51
N GLY A 5 -1.51 4.01 -9.44
CA GLY A 5 -1.22 5.38 -9.84
C GLY A 5 -0.92 5.54 -11.34
N ASP A 6 -1.22 6.70 -11.88
CA ASP A 6 -0.99 7.04 -13.30
C ASP A 6 0.49 7.08 -13.73
N GLY A 7 1.44 7.01 -12.80
CA GLY A 7 2.89 6.98 -13.08
C GLY A 7 3.54 5.59 -13.03
N ASP A 8 2.79 4.55 -12.75
CA ASP A 8 3.32 3.22 -12.38
C ASP A 8 3.62 2.29 -13.57
N TRP A 9 3.77 2.83 -14.81
CA TRP A 9 4.06 2.01 -15.98
C TRP A 9 5.37 1.22 -15.85
N LYS A 10 6.37 1.80 -15.18
CA LYS A 10 7.64 1.12 -14.88
C LYS A 10 7.44 -0.07 -13.95
N PHE A 11 6.58 0.07 -12.95
CA PHE A 11 6.21 -1.01 -12.04
C PHE A 11 5.42 -2.10 -12.76
N LYS A 12 4.47 -1.72 -13.64
CA LYS A 12 3.70 -2.66 -14.47
C LYS A 12 4.63 -3.45 -15.40
N LEU A 13 5.61 -2.79 -16.02
CA LEU A 13 6.62 -3.42 -16.86
C LEU A 13 7.49 -4.39 -16.04
N LEU A 14 8.00 -3.96 -14.90
CA LEU A 14 8.80 -4.78 -13.99
C LEU A 14 8.02 -6.01 -13.51
N ARG A 15 6.75 -5.82 -13.15
CA ARG A 15 5.84 -6.89 -12.77
C ARG A 15 5.61 -7.89 -13.91
N ALA A 16 5.46 -7.41 -15.15
CA ALA A 16 5.33 -8.27 -16.33
C ALA A 16 6.60 -9.07 -16.59
N MET A 17 7.76 -8.44 -16.44
CA MET A 17 9.07 -9.11 -16.52
C MET A 17 9.20 -10.23 -15.48
N PHE A 18 8.90 -9.98 -14.21
CA PHE A 18 8.98 -10.99 -13.15
C PHE A 18 7.95 -12.10 -13.28
N ARG A 19 6.86 -11.88 -13.99
CA ARG A 19 5.85 -12.90 -14.31
C ARG A 19 6.20 -13.76 -15.54
N SER A 20 7.17 -13.33 -16.34
CA SER A 20 7.60 -14.08 -17.51
C SER A 20 8.32 -15.38 -17.08
N LYS A 21 7.79 -16.53 -17.51
CA LYS A 21 8.38 -17.85 -17.23
C LYS A 21 9.81 -17.96 -17.78
N THR A 22 10.11 -17.30 -18.89
CA THR A 22 11.44 -17.26 -19.50
C THR A 22 12.45 -16.54 -18.60
N LEU A 23 12.07 -15.40 -18.02
CA LEU A 23 12.90 -14.65 -17.09
C LEU A 23 13.04 -15.38 -15.74
N GLN A 24 11.99 -16.03 -15.25
CA GLN A 24 12.07 -16.88 -14.07
C GLN A 24 13.05 -18.04 -14.27
N PHE A 25 13.03 -18.68 -15.45
CA PHE A 25 13.97 -19.73 -15.80
C PHE A 25 15.41 -19.21 -15.90
N LEU A 26 15.64 -18.04 -16.51
CA LEU A 26 16.95 -17.41 -16.54
C LEU A 26 17.45 -17.05 -15.13
N PHE A 27 16.59 -16.51 -14.29
CA PHE A 27 16.91 -16.20 -12.89
C PHE A 27 17.19 -17.44 -12.06
N SER A 28 16.48 -18.55 -12.28
CA SER A 28 16.71 -19.82 -11.57
C SER A 28 18.06 -20.48 -11.92
N ASN A 29 18.60 -20.16 -13.09
CA ASN A 29 19.92 -20.63 -13.53
C ASN A 29 21.08 -19.70 -13.15
N LEU A 30 20.77 -18.51 -12.60
CA LEU A 30 21.81 -17.64 -12.04
C LEU A 30 22.27 -18.18 -10.68
N HIS A 31 23.59 -18.15 -10.47
CA HIS A 31 24.15 -18.58 -9.19
C HIS A 31 23.51 -17.79 -8.04
N PRO A 32 23.00 -18.45 -6.97
CA PRO A 32 22.25 -17.79 -5.89
C PRO A 32 22.94 -16.57 -5.27
N ARG A 33 24.27 -16.61 -5.22
CA ARG A 33 25.09 -15.53 -4.67
C ARG A 33 24.96 -14.23 -5.48
N TRP A 34 24.92 -14.32 -6.80
CA TRP A 34 24.81 -13.15 -7.67
C TRP A 34 23.43 -12.52 -7.59
N SER A 35 22.39 -13.34 -7.48
CA SER A 35 21.02 -12.84 -7.35
C SER A 35 20.79 -12.16 -5.99
N VAL A 36 21.41 -12.68 -4.92
CA VAL A 36 21.34 -12.08 -3.57
C VAL A 36 22.14 -10.78 -3.52
N ASP A 37 23.36 -10.75 -4.05
CA ASP A 37 24.20 -9.53 -4.06
C ASP A 37 23.54 -8.42 -4.87
N PHE A 38 22.98 -8.73 -6.04
CA PHE A 38 22.22 -7.78 -6.85
C PHE A 38 20.97 -7.28 -6.11
N GLY A 39 20.22 -8.17 -5.46
CA GLY A 39 19.03 -7.83 -4.69
C GLY A 39 19.35 -6.92 -3.50
N LEU A 40 20.46 -7.20 -2.80
CA LEU A 40 20.92 -6.39 -1.67
C LEU A 40 21.41 -5.00 -2.10
N GLU A 41 22.16 -4.92 -3.21
CA GLU A 41 22.60 -3.64 -3.76
C GLU A 41 21.43 -2.80 -4.26
N TRP A 42 20.47 -3.42 -4.95
CA TRP A 42 19.25 -2.76 -5.38
C TRP A 42 18.43 -2.24 -4.20
N ALA A 43 18.23 -3.07 -3.15
CA ALA A 43 17.53 -2.69 -1.96
C ALA A 43 18.24 -1.55 -1.21
N LYS A 44 19.57 -1.61 -1.13
CA LYS A 44 20.39 -0.55 -0.53
C LYS A 44 20.29 0.76 -1.30
N HIS A 45 20.37 0.71 -2.63
CA HIS A 45 20.23 1.90 -3.48
C HIS A 45 18.82 2.50 -3.42
N SER A 46 17.81 1.66 -3.37
CA SER A 46 16.41 2.07 -3.20
C SER A 46 16.16 2.73 -1.83
N ARG A 47 16.78 2.20 -0.76
CA ARG A 47 16.72 2.80 0.58
C ARG A 47 17.46 4.13 0.67
N LEU A 48 18.61 4.26 -0.01
CA LEU A 48 19.38 5.51 -0.04
C LEU A 48 18.61 6.63 -0.76
N LYS A 49 17.87 6.32 -1.83
CA LYS A 49 16.97 7.28 -2.49
C LYS A 49 15.79 7.69 -1.60
N ARG A 50 15.34 6.82 -0.67
CA ARG A 50 14.31 7.17 0.32
C ARG A 50 14.84 8.02 1.48
N LYS A 51 16.14 8.07 1.71
CA LYS A 51 16.76 8.89 2.76
C LYS A 51 16.73 10.39 2.49
N ASP A 52 16.24 10.86 1.35
CA ASP A 52 15.94 12.28 1.12
C ASP A 52 14.65 12.73 1.85
N GLY A 53 14.42 12.17 3.01
CA GLY A 53 13.81 12.85 4.14
C GLY A 53 12.34 13.24 4.05
N LYS A 54 11.55 12.68 3.12
CA LYS A 54 10.10 12.83 3.19
C LYS A 54 9.47 11.50 3.58
N GLU A 55 9.08 11.39 4.84
CA GLU A 55 8.04 10.45 5.23
C GLU A 55 6.84 10.60 4.28
N PRO A 56 6.13 9.51 3.97
CA PRO A 56 4.95 9.59 3.13
C PRO A 56 3.92 10.49 3.82
N GLU A 57 3.90 11.76 3.45
CA GLU A 57 2.98 12.76 3.97
C GLU A 57 1.67 12.68 3.21
N TYR A 58 0.57 12.83 3.91
CA TYR A 58 -0.74 12.98 3.30
C TYR A 58 -0.79 14.29 2.51
N MET A 59 -0.94 14.17 1.20
CA MET A 59 -0.91 15.32 0.28
C MET A 59 -2.25 16.02 0.10
N GLY A 60 -3.29 15.57 0.79
CA GLY A 60 -4.65 16.05 0.66
C GLY A 60 -5.53 15.14 -0.20
N GLU A 61 -6.83 15.22 0.01
CA GLU A 61 -7.84 14.35 -0.62
C GLU A 61 -7.78 14.35 -2.15
N ASP A 62 -7.51 15.52 -2.74
CA ASP A 62 -7.46 15.71 -4.19
C ASP A 62 -6.13 15.29 -4.84
N LYS A 63 -5.14 14.96 -4.04
CA LYS A 63 -3.79 14.58 -4.52
C LYS A 63 -3.37 13.17 -4.13
N GLU A 64 -4.09 12.54 -3.19
CA GLU A 64 -3.78 11.18 -2.76
C GLU A 64 -4.24 10.17 -3.82
N PRO A 65 -3.30 9.43 -4.48
CA PRO A 65 -3.63 8.55 -5.60
C PRO A 65 -4.66 7.47 -5.26
N LEU A 66 -4.66 6.96 -4.03
CA LEU A 66 -5.61 5.93 -3.61
C LEU A 66 -7.02 6.49 -3.40
N VAL A 67 -7.12 7.75 -2.96
CA VAL A 67 -8.41 8.44 -2.84
C VAL A 67 -8.99 8.72 -4.22
N LEU A 68 -8.16 9.21 -5.14
CA LEU A 68 -8.57 9.44 -6.53
C LEU A 68 -9.02 8.15 -7.21
N PHE A 69 -8.26 7.08 -7.03
CA PHE A 69 -8.64 5.75 -7.53
C PHE A 69 -9.99 5.28 -6.96
N ALA A 70 -10.18 5.39 -5.64
CA ALA A 70 -11.42 4.97 -5.01
C ALA A 70 -12.63 5.80 -5.46
N LYS A 71 -12.46 7.12 -5.62
CA LYS A 71 -13.49 8.01 -6.17
C LYS A 71 -13.87 7.64 -7.60
N ASP A 72 -12.89 7.34 -8.43
CA ASP A 72 -13.14 6.95 -9.82
C ASP A 72 -13.79 5.57 -9.92
N TYR A 73 -13.31 4.62 -9.14
CA TYR A 73 -13.86 3.26 -9.08
C TYR A 73 -15.31 3.25 -8.60
N LEU A 74 -15.64 4.11 -7.64
CA LEU A 74 -16.99 4.25 -7.09
C LEU A 74 -18.03 4.72 -8.12
N LYS A 75 -17.62 5.43 -9.17
CA LYS A 75 -18.53 5.84 -10.26
C LYS A 75 -19.14 4.66 -11.00
N THR A 76 -18.40 3.57 -11.11
CA THR A 76 -18.83 2.34 -11.79
C THR A 76 -19.32 1.26 -10.82
N HIS A 77 -18.99 1.38 -9.55
CA HIS A 77 -19.33 0.42 -8.49
C HIS A 77 -19.90 1.13 -7.26
N PRO A 78 -21.12 1.70 -7.35
CA PRO A 78 -21.71 2.52 -6.29
C PRO A 78 -22.16 1.71 -5.06
N ASP A 79 -22.15 0.40 -5.14
CA ASP A 79 -22.50 -0.57 -4.10
C ASP A 79 -21.38 -0.83 -3.09
N ILE A 80 -20.18 -0.30 -3.34
CA ILE A 80 -19.04 -0.48 -2.41
C ILE A 80 -19.18 0.48 -1.23
N ASN A 81 -19.20 -0.09 -0.02
CA ASN A 81 -19.25 0.67 1.22
C ASN A 81 -17.88 1.00 1.78
N TYR A 82 -16.90 0.09 1.63
CA TYR A 82 -15.57 0.27 2.21
C TYR A 82 -14.46 -0.01 1.20
N PHE A 83 -13.51 0.93 1.11
CA PHE A 83 -12.22 0.75 0.45
C PHE A 83 -11.14 0.66 1.52
N LEU A 84 -10.39 -0.43 1.54
CA LEU A 84 -9.33 -0.66 2.50
C LEU A 84 -8.00 -0.79 1.78
N PHE A 85 -7.04 0.05 2.11
CA PHE A 85 -5.71 0.07 1.52
C PHE A 85 -4.62 0.01 2.59
N GLY A 86 -3.47 -0.53 2.19
CA GLY A 86 -2.24 -0.50 2.95
C GLY A 86 -1.09 0.05 2.11
N HIS A 87 0.14 -0.16 2.57
CA HIS A 87 1.39 0.13 1.86
C HIS A 87 1.82 1.61 1.79
N ARG A 88 0.92 2.56 2.01
CA ARG A 88 1.27 3.99 1.96
C ARG A 88 1.93 4.49 3.24
N HIS A 89 1.90 3.70 4.32
CA HIS A 89 2.43 4.08 5.63
C HIS A 89 1.86 5.41 6.16
N ILE A 90 0.60 5.69 5.82
CA ILE A 90 -0.17 6.81 6.36
C ILE A 90 -1.50 6.28 6.89
N MET A 91 -1.99 6.90 7.94
CA MET A 91 -3.34 6.63 8.44
C MET A 91 -4.30 7.64 7.84
N LEU A 92 -5.32 7.15 7.16
CA LEU A 92 -6.36 7.98 6.57
C LEU A 92 -7.70 7.29 6.68
N ASP A 93 -8.71 8.04 7.10
CA ASP A 93 -10.08 7.59 7.21
C ASP A 93 -10.99 8.72 6.74
N LEU A 94 -11.59 8.55 5.56
CA LEU A 94 -12.41 9.57 4.90
C LEU A 94 -13.71 8.99 4.35
N MET A 95 -14.77 9.77 4.41
CA MET A 95 -16.01 9.51 3.68
C MET A 95 -15.87 9.96 2.22
N LEU A 96 -16.07 9.04 1.27
CA LEU A 96 -16.09 9.33 -0.17
C LEU A 96 -17.48 9.72 -0.64
N SER A 97 -18.50 9.15 -0.02
CA SER A 97 -19.92 9.43 -0.26
C SER A 97 -20.73 9.21 1.02
N ARG A 98 -22.06 9.31 0.93
CA ARG A 98 -22.94 9.05 2.10
C ARG A 98 -22.83 7.61 2.62
N SER A 99 -22.47 6.66 1.77
CA SER A 99 -22.43 5.23 2.08
C SER A 99 -21.05 4.59 1.87
N SER A 100 -20.09 5.33 1.33
CA SER A 100 -18.78 4.78 0.99
C SER A 100 -17.67 5.50 1.72
N ARG A 101 -16.74 4.75 2.26
CA ARG A 101 -15.62 5.20 3.10
C ARG A 101 -14.31 4.59 2.62
N ILE A 102 -13.25 5.37 2.65
CA ILE A 102 -11.88 4.89 2.39
C ILE A 102 -11.08 4.91 3.68
N MET A 103 -10.39 3.81 3.92
CA MET A 103 -9.42 3.67 5.00
C MET A 103 -8.08 3.26 4.42
N ILE A 104 -7.04 4.03 4.71
CA ILE A 104 -5.66 3.66 4.42
C ILE A 104 -5.01 3.36 5.76
N LEU A 105 -4.60 2.10 5.94
CA LEU A 105 -3.92 1.67 7.15
C LEU A 105 -2.47 2.12 7.13
N GLY A 106 -1.98 2.53 8.27
CA GLY A 106 -0.57 2.80 8.50
C GLY A 106 0.29 1.55 8.44
N ASP A 107 1.38 1.56 9.15
CA ASP A 107 2.29 0.42 9.24
C ASP A 107 2.25 -0.24 10.64
N TRP A 108 2.95 -1.37 10.76
CA TRP A 108 3.21 -2.05 12.03
C TRP A 108 4.62 -1.78 12.57
N ILE A 109 5.21 -0.62 12.24
CA ILE A 109 6.52 -0.17 12.69
C ILE A 109 6.37 1.06 13.61
N SER A 110 5.54 2.02 13.17
CA SER A 110 5.30 3.29 13.86
C SER A 110 3.85 3.54 14.23
N GLU A 111 2.93 3.17 13.33
CA GLU A 111 1.50 3.50 13.49
C GLU A 111 0.71 2.39 14.17
N PHE A 112 1.12 1.12 14.02
CA PHE A 112 0.44 -0.06 14.59
C PHE A 112 -1.08 -0.06 14.38
N SER A 113 -1.52 0.37 13.20
CA SER A 113 -2.94 0.55 12.91
C SER A 113 -3.56 -0.67 12.24
N TYR A 114 -4.82 -0.92 12.56
CA TYR A 114 -5.62 -2.01 12.01
C TYR A 114 -7.07 -1.58 11.81
N ALA A 115 -7.82 -2.35 11.02
CA ALA A 115 -9.24 -2.13 10.85
C ALA A 115 -10.03 -3.28 11.49
N VAL A 116 -11.11 -2.93 12.15
CA VAL A 116 -12.06 -3.87 12.77
C VAL A 116 -13.40 -3.72 12.08
N PHE A 117 -14.00 -4.84 11.70
CA PHE A 117 -15.36 -4.89 11.18
C PHE A 117 -16.25 -5.66 12.15
N ASP A 118 -17.26 -4.99 12.69
CA ASP A 118 -18.19 -5.57 13.68
C ASP A 118 -19.38 -6.34 13.08
N GLY A 119 -19.46 -6.40 11.75
CA GLY A 119 -20.55 -6.98 10.98
C GLY A 119 -21.46 -5.93 10.31
N GLU A 120 -21.40 -4.70 10.74
CA GLU A 120 -22.13 -3.56 10.17
C GLU A 120 -21.20 -2.40 9.79
N ASN A 121 -20.27 -2.05 10.68
CA ASN A 121 -19.40 -0.91 10.54
C ASN A 121 -17.92 -1.32 10.59
N MET A 122 -17.10 -0.51 9.95
CA MET A 122 -15.64 -0.65 9.97
C MET A 122 -15.02 0.53 10.69
N PHE A 123 -14.10 0.22 11.61
CA PHE A 123 -13.38 1.18 12.43
C PHE A 123 -11.88 1.02 12.22
N MET A 124 -11.17 2.13 12.26
CA MET A 124 -9.71 2.10 12.28
C MET A 124 -9.24 2.35 13.72
N GLU A 125 -8.37 1.46 14.20
CA GLU A 125 -7.83 1.48 15.55
C GLU A 125 -6.31 1.42 15.52
N GLN A 126 -5.69 1.86 16.60
CA GLN A 126 -4.26 1.70 16.83
C GLN A 126 -4.01 0.79 18.02
N TYR A 127 -3.04 -0.10 17.89
CA TYR A 127 -2.55 -0.89 19.01
C TYR A 127 -1.65 -0.03 19.89
N VAL A 128 -2.00 0.11 21.17
CA VAL A 128 -1.20 0.76 22.19
C VAL A 128 -0.76 -0.31 23.19
N GLU A 129 0.55 -0.46 23.37
CA GLU A 129 1.10 -1.43 24.31
C GLU A 129 0.72 -1.03 25.75
N GLY A 130 -0.05 -1.90 26.43
CA GLY A 130 -0.53 -1.69 27.80
C GLY A 130 -2.03 -1.44 27.94
N GLU A 131 -2.77 -1.20 26.89
CA GLU A 131 -4.24 -1.22 26.91
C GLU A 131 -4.76 -2.63 26.61
N THR A 132 -4.84 -3.46 27.64
CA THR A 132 -5.75 -4.62 27.60
C THR A 132 -7.16 -4.05 27.65
N SER A 133 -7.84 -4.03 26.53
CA SER A 133 -9.29 -3.80 26.52
C SER A 133 -9.96 -4.95 27.25
N VAL A 134 -10.18 -4.75 28.54
CA VAL A 134 -11.10 -5.56 29.34
C VAL A 134 -12.48 -4.97 29.08
N GLY A 135 -13.24 -5.67 28.28
CA GLY A 135 -14.62 -5.31 28.03
C GLY A 135 -15.31 -6.41 27.29
#